data_cafc39addc83990fee214be0ee70a9c3
#
_entry.id   cafc39addc83990fee214be0ee70a9c3
#
_cell.length_a   1.000
_cell.length_b   1.000
_cell.length_c   1.000
_cell.angle_alpha   90.00
_cell.angle_beta   90.00
_cell.angle_gamma   90.00
#
_symmetry.space_group_name_H-M   'P 1'
#
loop_
_entity.id
_entity.type
_entity.pdbx_description
1 polymer ?
#
loop_
_entity_poly.entity_id
_entity_poly.type
_entity_poly.pdbx_seq_one_letter_code
_entity_poly.pdbx_strand_id
1 'polypeptide(L)'
;MKQRLIFVAWNQISRRSAELSKRLGAEYINLGRVDRPTLKRLFNLVVNFFRTYSLFRDRRPEVIFTFHAHPLITLAAAIYKKFNRCQVVADLHSAAYLDHYRFPLKSLNRWVWKKADILLIHNRMSQNYFNQNIPGYSGKLFVLEDPIPAVPVHIRKKYLYGVKGKFVGILVSRFSDDEPVLPFLEQIKEVNNIYIYVTGNYTKARITPDQAEGENYRLTGFLDDDKYWELLAGADFIIALTTREYTLLSAGYEALALEKPLLISDTDTLREYFQENVEYLDRLTGDIGKSMENVIVDLDDYQRNMSQLKQVKNAEWDTKITGLINKIV
;
A
#
# COMPACT_ATOMS: atom_id res chain seq x y z
N MET A 1 27.63 -2.37 -20.16
CA MET A 1 27.02 -1.03 -19.87
C MET A 1 25.84 -1.25 -18.95
N LYS A 2 25.66 -0.44 -17.88
CA LYS A 2 24.51 -0.57 -16.97
C LYS A 2 23.25 -0.14 -17.76
N GLN A 3 22.22 -0.99 -17.78
CA GLN A 3 20.95 -0.66 -18.44
C GLN A 3 20.33 0.63 -17.88
N ARG A 4 19.74 1.43 -18.77
CA ARG A 4 19.05 2.68 -18.38
C ARG A 4 17.61 2.38 -18.03
N LEU A 5 17.35 2.25 -16.72
CA LEU A 5 16.01 2.02 -16.19
C LEU A 5 15.42 3.33 -15.65
N ILE A 6 14.18 3.61 -16.04
CA ILE A 6 13.42 4.77 -15.53
C ILE A 6 12.11 4.28 -14.92
N PHE A 7 11.75 4.80 -13.75
CA PHE A 7 10.46 4.62 -13.12
C PHE A 7 9.72 5.97 -13.08
N VAL A 8 8.60 6.07 -13.78
CA VAL A 8 7.80 7.32 -13.85
C VAL A 8 6.49 7.19 -13.10
N ALA A 9 6.16 8.22 -12.32
CA ALA A 9 4.91 8.33 -11.57
C ALA A 9 4.26 9.71 -11.74
N TRP A 10 2.92 9.76 -11.65
CA TRP A 10 2.10 10.99 -11.67
C TRP A 10 1.24 11.09 -10.40
N ASN A 11 1.84 10.97 -9.23
CA ASN A 11 1.11 10.97 -7.97
C ASN A 11 1.91 11.68 -6.87
N GLN A 12 1.41 11.67 -5.66
CA GLN A 12 2.24 11.92 -4.49
C GLN A 12 3.27 10.78 -4.37
N ILE A 13 4.41 11.05 -3.73
CA ILE A 13 5.48 10.07 -3.54
C ILE A 13 4.89 8.76 -3.02
N SER A 14 5.08 7.69 -3.80
CA SER A 14 4.71 6.33 -3.42
C SER A 14 5.95 5.67 -2.81
N ARG A 15 5.87 5.22 -1.56
CA ARG A 15 6.96 4.46 -0.93
C ARG A 15 7.35 3.25 -1.77
N ARG A 16 6.35 2.52 -2.31
CA ARG A 16 6.57 1.39 -3.22
C ARG A 16 7.42 1.79 -4.43
N SER A 17 6.99 2.82 -5.17
CA SER A 17 7.70 3.24 -6.39
C SER A 17 9.13 3.69 -6.10
N ALA A 18 9.35 4.41 -5.00
CA ALA A 18 10.67 4.86 -4.57
C ALA A 18 11.58 3.68 -4.19
N GLU A 19 11.07 2.73 -3.40
CA GLU A 19 11.86 1.57 -2.97
C GLU A 19 12.15 0.61 -4.14
N LEU A 20 11.16 0.35 -5.01
CA LEU A 20 11.38 -0.43 -6.23
C LEU A 20 12.44 0.22 -7.13
N SER A 21 12.37 1.52 -7.32
CA SER A 21 13.35 2.25 -8.13
C SER A 21 14.76 2.10 -7.57
N LYS A 22 14.90 2.24 -6.25
CA LYS A 22 16.18 2.05 -5.54
C LYS A 22 16.74 0.64 -5.72
N ARG A 23 15.91 -0.38 -5.53
CA ARG A 23 16.30 -1.80 -5.66
C ARG A 23 16.65 -2.17 -7.10
N LEU A 24 15.94 -1.62 -8.06
CA LEU A 24 16.19 -1.83 -9.49
C LEU A 24 17.36 -0.99 -10.02
N GLY A 25 17.85 0.00 -9.25
CA GLY A 25 18.78 1.00 -9.73
C GLY A 25 18.21 1.89 -10.84
N ALA A 26 16.88 2.08 -10.83
CA ALA A 26 16.16 2.91 -11.79
C ALA A 26 16.15 4.39 -11.36
N GLU A 27 16.19 5.29 -12.34
CA GLU A 27 15.96 6.74 -12.11
C GLU A 27 14.47 6.93 -11.79
N TYR A 28 14.13 7.33 -10.56
CA TYR A 28 12.75 7.62 -10.16
C TYR A 28 12.38 9.06 -10.50
N ILE A 29 11.34 9.24 -11.31
CA ILE A 29 10.86 10.55 -11.74
C ILE A 29 9.38 10.68 -11.43
N ASN A 30 9.06 11.62 -10.55
CA ASN A 30 7.69 11.95 -10.19
C ASN A 30 7.31 13.32 -10.78
N LEU A 31 6.35 13.33 -11.71
CA LEU A 31 5.85 14.54 -12.35
C LEU A 31 4.73 15.23 -11.53
N GLY A 32 4.51 14.80 -10.30
CA GLY A 32 3.53 15.38 -9.41
C GLY A 32 2.10 14.90 -9.65
N ARG A 33 1.24 15.19 -8.69
CA ARG A 33 -0.17 14.79 -8.72
C ARG A 33 -0.95 15.63 -9.73
N VAL A 34 -1.86 14.99 -10.44
CA VAL A 34 -2.85 15.67 -11.25
C VAL A 34 -3.99 16.16 -10.36
N ASP A 35 -3.96 17.44 -10.00
CA ASP A 35 -4.91 18.05 -9.05
C ASP A 35 -6.35 18.15 -9.57
N ARG A 36 -7.31 18.20 -8.64
CA ARG A 36 -8.71 18.57 -8.93
C ARG A 36 -8.84 20.11 -8.84
N PRO A 37 -9.62 20.79 -9.67
CA PRO A 37 -10.89 20.42 -10.28
C PRO A 37 -10.79 20.05 -11.77
N THR A 38 -11.93 19.63 -12.37
CA THR A 38 -12.04 18.79 -13.57
C THR A 38 -11.32 19.25 -14.82
N LEU A 39 -11.43 20.52 -15.20
CA LEU A 39 -10.77 21.08 -16.41
C LEU A 39 -9.24 21.18 -16.25
N LYS A 40 -8.78 21.65 -15.09
CA LYS A 40 -7.36 21.72 -14.75
C LYS A 40 -6.72 20.34 -14.70
N ARG A 41 -7.48 19.34 -14.23
CA ARG A 41 -7.04 17.93 -14.22
C ARG A 41 -6.81 17.41 -15.65
N LEU A 42 -7.74 17.65 -16.57
CA LEU A 42 -7.61 17.20 -17.95
C LEU A 42 -6.38 17.84 -18.61
N PHE A 43 -6.20 19.15 -18.44
CA PHE A 43 -5.03 19.86 -18.93
C PHE A 43 -3.73 19.27 -18.35
N ASN A 44 -3.65 19.06 -17.03
CA ASN A 44 -2.48 18.48 -16.38
C ASN A 44 -2.19 17.04 -16.87
N LEU A 45 -3.21 16.23 -17.15
CA LEU A 45 -3.03 14.91 -17.75
C LEU A 45 -2.37 14.98 -19.12
N VAL A 46 -2.82 15.91 -19.97
CA VAL A 46 -2.23 16.13 -21.31
C VAL A 46 -0.81 16.64 -21.18
N VAL A 47 -0.56 17.62 -20.33
CA VAL A 47 0.79 18.17 -20.08
C VAL A 47 1.72 17.07 -19.56
N ASN A 48 1.31 16.29 -18.56
CA ASN A 48 2.13 15.21 -18.02
C ASN A 48 2.39 14.11 -19.06
N PHE A 49 1.43 13.83 -19.94
CA PHE A 49 1.63 12.89 -21.03
C PHE A 49 2.80 13.36 -21.95
N PHE A 50 2.78 14.61 -22.42
CA PHE A 50 3.84 15.12 -23.29
C PHE A 50 5.18 15.25 -22.55
N ARG A 51 5.18 15.69 -21.29
CA ARG A 51 6.39 15.72 -20.45
C ARG A 51 7.00 14.34 -20.28
N THR A 52 6.16 13.32 -20.04
CA THR A 52 6.61 11.92 -19.93
C THR A 52 7.21 11.41 -21.23
N TYR A 53 6.55 11.70 -22.36
CA TYR A 53 7.06 11.29 -23.67
C TYR A 53 8.39 12.00 -24.03
N SER A 54 8.49 13.31 -23.79
CA SER A 54 9.75 14.06 -23.98
C SER A 54 10.87 13.49 -23.10
N LEU A 55 10.58 13.21 -21.84
CA LEU A 55 11.52 12.57 -20.91
C LEU A 55 12.10 11.27 -21.48
N PHE A 56 11.26 10.39 -22.07
CA PHE A 56 11.75 9.16 -22.68
C PHE A 56 12.63 9.41 -23.90
N ARG A 57 12.31 10.43 -24.70
CA ARG A 57 13.16 10.82 -25.85
C ARG A 57 14.54 11.32 -25.41
N ASP A 58 14.58 12.10 -24.34
CA ASP A 58 15.81 12.69 -23.83
C ASP A 58 16.70 11.65 -23.12
N ARG A 59 16.09 10.79 -22.30
CA ARG A 59 16.80 9.79 -21.48
C ARG A 59 17.12 8.49 -22.23
N ARG A 60 16.36 8.18 -23.28
CA ARG A 60 16.49 6.95 -24.08
C ARG A 60 16.57 5.69 -23.22
N PRO A 61 15.56 5.40 -22.36
CA PRO A 61 15.57 4.24 -21.49
C PRO A 61 15.48 2.93 -22.27
N GLU A 62 16.11 1.90 -21.73
CA GLU A 62 16.01 0.53 -22.20
C GLU A 62 14.85 -0.21 -21.48
N VAL A 63 14.55 0.19 -20.26
CA VAL A 63 13.41 -0.31 -19.48
C VAL A 63 12.65 0.85 -18.84
N ILE A 64 11.33 0.87 -19.04
CA ILE A 64 10.42 1.88 -18.52
C ILE A 64 9.47 1.22 -17.54
N PHE A 65 9.51 1.63 -16.28
CA PHE A 65 8.47 1.34 -15.29
C PHE A 65 7.49 2.51 -15.25
N THR A 66 6.20 2.19 -15.25
CA THR A 66 5.13 3.19 -15.10
C THR A 66 4.27 2.86 -13.90
N PHE A 67 4.11 3.81 -12.98
CA PHE A 67 3.10 3.70 -11.93
C PHE A 67 1.72 3.88 -12.56
N HIS A 68 1.04 2.79 -12.82
CA HIS A 68 -0.21 2.77 -13.59
C HIS A 68 -1.42 3.14 -12.72
N ALA A 69 -1.42 4.38 -12.18
CA ALA A 69 -2.60 4.99 -11.57
C ALA A 69 -3.53 5.64 -12.61
N HIS A 70 -3.02 5.93 -13.82
CA HIS A 70 -3.80 6.45 -14.94
C HIS A 70 -3.25 5.88 -16.27
N PRO A 71 -4.12 5.47 -17.23
CA PRO A 71 -3.69 4.81 -18.46
C PRO A 71 -2.74 5.64 -19.34
N LEU A 72 -2.84 6.98 -19.31
CA LEU A 72 -2.02 7.85 -20.16
C LEU A 72 -0.51 7.76 -19.86
N ILE A 73 -0.11 7.43 -18.64
CA ILE A 73 1.32 7.26 -18.32
C ILE A 73 1.91 6.06 -19.07
N THR A 74 1.21 4.93 -19.04
CA THR A 74 1.62 3.72 -19.77
C THR A 74 1.41 3.88 -21.28
N LEU A 75 0.43 4.69 -21.71
CA LEU A 75 0.25 5.05 -23.11
C LEU A 75 1.49 5.78 -23.66
N ALA A 76 2.04 6.74 -22.92
CA ALA A 76 3.27 7.44 -23.34
C ALA A 76 4.43 6.46 -23.53
N ALA A 77 4.60 5.50 -22.61
CA ALA A 77 5.59 4.44 -22.71
C ALA A 77 5.33 3.50 -23.91
N ALA A 78 4.08 3.11 -24.15
CA ALA A 78 3.70 2.26 -25.28
C ALA A 78 3.95 2.94 -26.64
N ILE A 79 3.71 4.25 -26.74
CA ILE A 79 4.01 5.02 -27.95
C ILE A 79 5.51 5.15 -28.15
N TYR A 80 6.27 5.43 -27.08
CA TYR A 80 7.73 5.49 -27.16
C TYR A 80 8.31 4.15 -27.63
N LYS A 81 7.86 3.03 -27.06
CA LYS A 81 8.27 1.68 -27.44
C LYS A 81 8.04 1.34 -28.92
N LYS A 82 7.00 1.89 -29.55
CA LYS A 82 6.71 1.65 -30.97
C LYS A 82 7.87 2.08 -31.88
N PHE A 83 8.64 3.09 -31.47
CA PHE A 83 9.72 3.69 -32.26
C PHE A 83 11.11 3.41 -31.68
N ASN A 84 11.19 2.76 -30.51
CA ASN A 84 12.45 2.53 -29.81
C ASN A 84 12.47 1.13 -29.23
N ARG A 85 13.66 0.51 -29.18
CA ARG A 85 13.84 -0.77 -28.48
C ARG A 85 13.86 -0.52 -26.97
N CYS A 86 12.77 -0.80 -26.32
CA CYS A 86 12.66 -0.75 -24.86
C CYS A 86 11.62 -1.73 -24.36
N GLN A 87 11.75 -2.14 -23.10
CA GLN A 87 10.71 -2.88 -22.37
C GLN A 87 9.85 -1.92 -21.56
N VAL A 88 8.56 -2.26 -21.41
CA VAL A 88 7.59 -1.49 -20.63
C VAL A 88 7.01 -2.39 -19.54
N VAL A 89 7.21 -1.99 -18.30
CA VAL A 89 6.67 -2.63 -17.11
C VAL A 89 5.62 -1.69 -16.51
N ALA A 90 4.36 -2.13 -16.45
CA ALA A 90 3.28 -1.37 -15.85
C ALA A 90 2.99 -1.87 -14.45
N ASP A 91 3.24 -1.07 -13.42
CA ASP A 91 2.93 -1.34 -12.02
C ASP A 91 1.47 -0.98 -11.76
N LEU A 92 0.59 -2.01 -11.72
CA LEU A 92 -0.87 -1.84 -11.71
C LEU A 92 -1.39 -1.71 -10.29
N HIS A 93 -1.93 -0.54 -9.95
CA HIS A 93 -2.73 -0.40 -8.75
C HIS A 93 -4.09 -1.13 -8.86
N SER A 94 -4.60 -1.63 -7.73
CA SER A 94 -5.90 -2.31 -7.65
C SER A 94 -7.03 -1.52 -8.31
N ALA A 95 -7.05 -0.19 -8.17
CA ALA A 95 -8.01 0.69 -8.83
C ALA A 95 -7.99 0.60 -10.37
N ALA A 96 -6.91 0.14 -10.98
CA ALA A 96 -6.82 0.06 -12.44
C ALA A 96 -7.61 -1.11 -13.02
N TYR A 97 -7.81 -2.20 -12.28
CA TYR A 97 -8.47 -3.42 -12.76
C TYR A 97 -9.74 -3.79 -11.99
N LEU A 98 -9.99 -3.25 -10.80
CA LEU A 98 -11.20 -3.47 -10.01
C LEU A 98 -12.36 -2.54 -10.40
N ASP A 99 -12.64 -2.39 -11.69
CA ASP A 99 -13.78 -1.68 -12.29
C ASP A 99 -13.97 -0.19 -11.89
N HIS A 100 -12.93 0.48 -11.40
CA HIS A 100 -13.00 1.92 -11.11
C HIS A 100 -13.01 2.82 -12.36
N TYR A 101 -12.65 2.27 -13.53
CA TYR A 101 -12.66 2.99 -14.78
C TYR A 101 -13.88 2.59 -15.64
N ARG A 102 -14.65 3.61 -16.09
CA ARG A 102 -15.72 3.47 -17.07
C ARG A 102 -15.17 3.65 -18.50
N PHE A 103 -15.97 3.26 -19.51
CA PHE A 103 -15.69 3.60 -20.90
C PHE A 103 -15.50 5.13 -21.04
N PRO A 104 -14.50 5.64 -21.84
CA PRO A 104 -13.54 4.90 -22.68
C PRO A 104 -12.25 4.47 -21.98
N LEU A 105 -12.01 4.90 -20.72
CA LEU A 105 -10.76 4.63 -20.01
C LEU A 105 -10.51 3.14 -19.74
N LYS A 106 -11.58 2.36 -19.51
CA LYS A 106 -11.49 0.90 -19.35
C LYS A 106 -10.90 0.23 -20.61
N SER A 107 -11.35 0.66 -21.79
CA SER A 107 -10.85 0.15 -23.07
C SER A 107 -9.40 0.60 -23.33
N LEU A 108 -9.07 1.83 -22.97
CA LEU A 108 -7.70 2.33 -23.05
C LEU A 108 -6.76 1.55 -22.13
N ASN A 109 -7.16 1.26 -20.89
CA ASN A 109 -6.39 0.42 -19.98
C ASN A 109 -6.06 -0.93 -20.61
N ARG A 110 -7.07 -1.64 -21.11
CA ARG A 110 -6.87 -2.94 -21.75
C ARG A 110 -5.93 -2.86 -22.96
N TRP A 111 -6.03 -1.80 -23.72
CA TRP A 111 -5.16 -1.59 -24.88
C TRP A 111 -3.70 -1.35 -24.46
N VAL A 112 -3.44 -0.47 -23.48
CA VAL A 112 -2.06 -0.19 -23.03
C VAL A 112 -1.42 -1.40 -22.34
N TRP A 113 -2.21 -2.20 -21.60
CA TRP A 113 -1.70 -3.44 -20.98
C TRP A 113 -1.24 -4.47 -22.02
N LYS A 114 -1.93 -4.55 -23.17
CA LYS A 114 -1.48 -5.39 -24.31
C LYS A 114 -0.13 -4.94 -24.85
N LYS A 115 0.22 -3.66 -24.73
CA LYS A 115 1.48 -3.09 -25.21
C LYS A 115 2.62 -3.16 -24.19
N ALA A 116 2.33 -3.27 -22.91
CA ALA A 116 3.31 -3.54 -21.89
C ALA A 116 3.89 -4.97 -22.02
N ASP A 117 5.12 -5.17 -21.63
CA ASP A 117 5.77 -6.48 -21.60
C ASP A 117 5.46 -7.22 -20.31
N ILE A 118 5.44 -6.51 -19.18
CA ILE A 118 5.16 -7.04 -17.86
C ILE A 118 4.10 -6.15 -17.19
N LEU A 119 3.15 -6.80 -16.53
CA LEU A 119 2.15 -6.18 -15.67
C LEU A 119 2.43 -6.60 -14.24
N LEU A 120 2.95 -5.69 -13.41
CA LEU A 120 3.14 -5.94 -11.98
C LEU A 120 1.80 -5.82 -11.27
N ILE A 121 1.50 -6.78 -10.42
CA ILE A 121 0.32 -6.80 -9.54
C ILE A 121 0.77 -7.12 -8.12
N HIS A 122 0.00 -6.63 -7.13
CA HIS A 122 0.49 -6.49 -5.76
C HIS A 122 0.26 -7.71 -4.86
N ASN A 123 -0.54 -8.69 -5.30
CA ASN A 123 -0.79 -9.92 -4.55
C ASN A 123 -1.34 -11.04 -5.44
N ARG A 124 -1.31 -12.25 -4.92
CA ARG A 124 -1.74 -13.46 -5.63
C ARG A 124 -3.26 -13.49 -5.87
N MET A 125 -4.05 -12.98 -4.94
CA MET A 125 -5.50 -12.90 -5.10
C MET A 125 -5.89 -11.97 -6.25
N SER A 126 -5.16 -10.86 -6.43
CA SER A 126 -5.29 -9.99 -7.60
C SER A 126 -4.92 -10.71 -8.90
N GLN A 127 -3.92 -11.58 -8.89
CA GLN A 127 -3.58 -12.40 -10.06
C GLN A 127 -4.72 -13.35 -10.43
N ASN A 128 -5.31 -14.01 -9.45
CA ASN A 128 -6.44 -14.89 -9.66
C ASN A 128 -7.64 -14.13 -10.22
N TYR A 129 -7.97 -12.97 -9.63
CA TYR A 129 -9.03 -12.10 -10.14
C TYR A 129 -8.77 -11.68 -11.59
N PHE A 130 -7.55 -11.26 -11.91
CA PHE A 130 -7.18 -10.81 -13.25
C PHE A 130 -7.32 -11.94 -14.26
N ASN A 131 -6.84 -13.14 -13.95
CA ASN A 131 -6.92 -14.32 -14.81
C ASN A 131 -8.38 -14.73 -15.08
N GLN A 132 -9.26 -14.62 -14.09
CA GLN A 132 -10.67 -14.99 -14.20
C GLN A 132 -11.50 -13.94 -14.96
N ASN A 133 -11.26 -12.65 -14.68
CA ASN A 133 -12.15 -11.58 -15.14
C ASN A 133 -11.57 -10.77 -16.31
N ILE A 134 -10.27 -10.87 -16.57
CA ILE A 134 -9.55 -10.10 -17.61
C ILE A 134 -8.63 -11.05 -18.39
N PRO A 135 -9.17 -11.99 -19.15
CA PRO A 135 -8.39 -13.02 -19.85
C PRO A 135 -7.45 -12.43 -20.91
N GLY A 136 -6.41 -13.18 -21.23
CA GLY A 136 -5.45 -12.83 -22.30
C GLY A 136 -4.20 -12.07 -21.84
N TYR A 137 -3.95 -11.99 -20.52
CA TYR A 137 -2.77 -11.34 -19.96
C TYR A 137 -1.94 -12.23 -19.04
N SER A 138 -2.34 -13.47 -18.79
CA SER A 138 -1.69 -14.38 -17.82
C SER A 138 -0.18 -14.49 -18.01
N GLY A 139 0.29 -14.56 -19.25
CA GLY A 139 1.73 -14.63 -19.57
C GLY A 139 2.52 -13.34 -19.28
N LYS A 140 1.85 -12.23 -18.96
CA LYS A 140 2.47 -10.94 -18.67
C LYS A 140 2.38 -10.56 -17.20
N LEU A 141 1.55 -11.23 -16.42
CA LEU A 141 1.37 -10.94 -15.01
C LEU A 141 2.59 -11.36 -14.21
N PHE A 142 3.03 -10.48 -13.33
CA PHE A 142 4.08 -10.74 -12.37
C PHE A 142 3.65 -10.24 -11.00
N VAL A 143 3.55 -11.14 -10.02
CA VAL A 143 3.18 -10.77 -8.64
C VAL A 143 4.41 -10.26 -7.91
N LEU A 144 4.34 -9.02 -7.48
CA LEU A 144 5.35 -8.40 -6.64
C LEU A 144 4.64 -7.52 -5.60
N GLU A 145 4.61 -7.97 -4.38
CA GLU A 145 4.06 -7.26 -3.23
C GLU A 145 4.88 -6.00 -2.91
N ASP A 146 4.37 -5.15 -2.02
CA ASP A 146 5.17 -4.04 -1.53
C ASP A 146 6.34 -4.58 -0.68
N PRO A 147 7.52 -3.96 -0.77
CA PRO A 147 8.61 -4.29 0.14
C PRO A 147 8.26 -3.89 1.57
N ILE A 148 8.70 -4.69 2.54
CA ILE A 148 8.62 -4.29 3.94
C ILE A 148 9.46 -3.02 4.12
N PRO A 149 8.89 -1.93 4.66
CA PRO A 149 9.61 -0.67 4.78
C PRO A 149 10.75 -0.75 5.79
N ALA A 150 11.83 -0.03 5.52
CA ALA A 150 12.88 0.15 6.51
C ALA A 150 12.40 1.09 7.63
N VAL A 151 12.53 0.67 8.87
CA VAL A 151 12.29 1.55 10.03
C VAL A 151 13.39 2.60 10.07
N PRO A 152 13.08 3.90 10.19
CA PRO A 152 14.11 4.92 10.27
C PRO A 152 15.04 4.70 11.48
N VAL A 153 16.35 4.80 11.25
CA VAL A 153 17.39 4.42 12.27
C VAL A 153 17.30 5.24 13.57
N HIS A 154 16.79 6.46 13.48
CA HIS A 154 16.66 7.35 14.64
C HIS A 154 15.41 7.10 15.49
N ILE A 155 14.49 6.25 15.01
CA ILE A 155 13.27 5.94 15.74
C ILE A 155 13.60 5.13 16.99
N ARG A 156 13.25 5.69 18.14
CA ARG A 156 13.37 5.06 19.44
C ARG A 156 11.97 4.76 19.99
N LYS A 157 11.83 3.65 20.71
CA LYS A 157 10.61 3.39 21.50
C LYS A 157 10.38 4.58 22.43
N LYS A 158 9.33 5.37 22.18
CA LYS A 158 8.82 6.33 23.15
C LYS A 158 7.63 5.69 23.85
N TYR A 159 7.65 5.73 25.16
CA TYR A 159 6.43 5.42 25.92
C TYR A 159 5.36 6.42 25.49
N LEU A 160 4.29 5.91 24.94
CA LEU A 160 3.14 6.72 24.56
C LEU A 160 2.55 7.37 25.80
N TYR A 161 2.29 8.67 25.71
CA TYR A 161 1.91 9.51 26.82
C TYR A 161 0.73 8.93 27.62
N GLY A 162 0.96 8.69 28.92
CA GLY A 162 -0.06 8.93 29.94
C GLY A 162 -1.09 7.84 30.20
N VAL A 163 -1.00 6.66 29.59
CA VAL A 163 -2.01 5.61 29.85
C VAL A 163 -1.42 4.52 30.76
N LYS A 164 -1.13 4.93 31.99
CA LYS A 164 -0.54 4.03 33.01
C LYS A 164 -1.46 2.83 33.23
N GLY A 165 -0.91 1.61 33.03
CA GLY A 165 -1.62 0.35 33.28
C GLY A 165 -2.57 -0.11 32.14
N LYS A 166 -2.53 0.52 30.96
CA LYS A 166 -3.26 0.08 29.77
C LYS A 166 -2.29 -0.39 28.68
N PHE A 167 -2.71 -1.41 27.91
CA PHE A 167 -2.06 -1.75 26.65
C PHE A 167 -2.40 -0.73 25.57
N VAL A 168 -1.45 -0.40 24.74
CA VAL A 168 -1.62 0.64 23.73
C VAL A 168 -1.64 0.04 22.34
N GLY A 169 -2.77 0.19 21.65
CA GLY A 169 -2.92 -0.15 20.24
C GLY A 169 -2.90 1.08 19.34
N ILE A 170 -2.46 0.91 18.10
CA ILE A 170 -2.51 1.95 17.08
C ILE A 170 -3.38 1.48 15.92
N LEU A 171 -4.52 2.14 15.72
CA LEU A 171 -5.31 1.98 14.51
C LEU A 171 -4.78 2.94 13.44
N VAL A 172 -4.17 2.38 12.41
CA VAL A 172 -3.69 3.16 11.27
C VAL A 172 -4.82 3.37 10.27
N SER A 173 -5.20 4.62 10.04
CA SER A 173 -6.30 4.95 9.14
C SER A 173 -6.03 6.19 8.30
N ARG A 174 -6.70 6.27 7.16
CA ARG A 174 -6.84 7.47 6.32
C ARG A 174 -8.26 8.02 6.33
N PHE A 175 -9.15 7.39 7.10
CA PHE A 175 -10.59 7.66 7.11
C PHE A 175 -11.20 7.58 5.70
N SER A 176 -10.83 6.50 4.97
CA SER A 176 -11.43 6.17 3.67
C SER A 176 -12.73 5.39 3.89
N ASP A 177 -13.62 5.39 2.90
CA ASP A 177 -14.93 4.73 2.97
C ASP A 177 -14.85 3.21 3.22
N ASP A 178 -13.71 2.60 2.93
CA ASP A 178 -13.45 1.18 3.14
C ASP A 178 -12.85 0.86 4.51
N GLU A 179 -12.52 1.87 5.31
CA GLU A 179 -11.95 1.71 6.64
C GLU A 179 -13.05 1.93 7.70
N PRO A 180 -13.56 0.88 8.35
CA PRO A 180 -14.70 0.98 9.26
C PRO A 180 -14.29 1.52 10.66
N VAL A 181 -13.72 2.72 10.71
CA VAL A 181 -13.18 3.34 11.93
C VAL A 181 -14.27 3.65 12.95
N LEU A 182 -15.39 4.26 12.52
CA LEU A 182 -16.45 4.63 13.45
C LEU A 182 -17.12 3.43 14.14
N PRO A 183 -17.50 2.36 13.41
CA PRO A 183 -17.98 1.13 14.06
C PRO A 183 -16.97 0.51 15.02
N PHE A 184 -15.68 0.57 14.69
CA PHE A 184 -14.61 0.11 15.57
C PHE A 184 -14.56 0.93 16.86
N LEU A 185 -14.60 2.27 16.77
CA LEU A 185 -14.58 3.16 17.95
C LEU A 185 -15.76 2.93 18.89
N GLU A 186 -16.94 2.60 18.34
CA GLU A 186 -18.11 2.28 19.19
C GLU A 186 -17.87 1.00 20.00
N GLN A 187 -17.28 -0.02 19.41
CA GLN A 187 -17.05 -1.30 20.10
C GLN A 187 -15.97 -1.21 21.17
N ILE A 188 -14.93 -0.40 20.98
CA ILE A 188 -13.85 -0.29 21.97
C ILE A 188 -14.23 0.49 23.23
N LYS A 189 -15.37 1.21 23.25
CA LYS A 189 -15.83 1.95 24.44
C LYS A 189 -16.01 1.04 25.67
N GLU A 190 -16.37 -0.21 25.45
CA GLU A 190 -16.60 -1.18 26.50
C GLU A 190 -15.36 -2.03 26.85
N VAL A 191 -14.25 -1.83 26.14
CA VAL A 191 -13.03 -2.61 26.36
C VAL A 191 -12.16 -1.96 27.42
N ASN A 192 -11.90 -2.72 28.51
CA ASN A 192 -11.05 -2.25 29.60
C ASN A 192 -9.56 -2.52 29.32
N ASN A 193 -8.70 -1.82 30.03
CA ASN A 193 -7.23 -2.00 30.00
C ASN A 193 -6.55 -1.78 28.65
N ILE A 194 -7.25 -1.17 27.66
CA ILE A 194 -6.73 -0.85 26.35
C ILE A 194 -6.92 0.64 26.08
N TYR A 195 -5.96 1.22 25.36
CA TYR A 195 -6.07 2.58 24.84
C TYR A 195 -5.63 2.61 23.38
N ILE A 196 -6.44 3.19 22.50
CA ILE A 196 -6.22 3.17 21.07
C ILE A 196 -5.90 4.58 20.56
N TYR A 197 -4.74 4.76 19.96
CA TYR A 197 -4.50 5.93 19.12
C TYR A 197 -4.92 5.64 17.68
N VAL A 198 -5.68 6.56 17.08
CA VAL A 198 -6.11 6.45 15.68
C VAL A 198 -5.42 7.52 14.87
N THR A 199 -4.61 7.10 13.90
CA THR A 199 -3.90 8.04 13.02
C THR A 199 -4.75 8.50 11.85
N GLY A 200 -4.35 9.59 11.21
CA GLY A 200 -4.95 10.09 9.98
C GLY A 200 -5.90 11.26 10.13
N ASN A 201 -6.32 11.81 9.02
CA ASN A 201 -7.14 13.03 9.01
C ASN A 201 -8.63 12.70 9.26
N TYR A 202 -9.05 12.73 10.51
CA TYR A 202 -10.41 12.41 10.94
C TYR A 202 -11.46 13.44 10.49
N THR A 203 -11.06 14.66 10.09
CA THR A 203 -12.01 15.66 9.57
C THR A 203 -12.70 15.20 8.28
N LYS A 204 -12.10 14.24 7.55
CA LYS A 204 -12.73 13.62 6.38
C LYS A 204 -13.98 12.82 6.74
N ALA A 205 -14.02 12.22 7.93
CA ALA A 205 -15.17 11.52 8.46
C ALA A 205 -16.16 12.44 9.19
N ARG A 206 -15.97 13.77 9.09
CA ARG A 206 -16.78 14.81 9.77
C ARG A 206 -16.77 14.68 11.30
N ILE A 207 -15.73 14.07 11.86
CA ILE A 207 -15.52 14.00 13.31
C ILE A 207 -15.05 15.39 13.79
N THR A 208 -15.68 15.91 14.83
CA THR A 208 -15.34 17.19 15.43
C THR A 208 -14.21 17.04 16.47
N PRO A 209 -13.46 18.10 16.82
CA PRO A 209 -12.37 18.01 17.79
C PRO A 209 -12.79 17.49 19.17
N ASP A 210 -14.01 17.78 19.63
CA ASP A 210 -14.58 17.28 20.88
C ASP A 210 -14.90 15.78 20.85
N GLN A 211 -15.06 15.20 19.67
CA GLN A 211 -15.23 13.77 19.44
C GLN A 211 -13.89 13.04 19.18
N ALA A 212 -12.79 13.80 19.11
CA ALA A 212 -11.49 13.24 18.78
C ALA A 212 -10.82 12.51 19.95
N GLU A 213 -11.37 12.57 21.15
CA GLU A 213 -10.88 11.91 22.34
C GLU A 213 -12.03 11.28 23.13
N GLY A 214 -11.87 10.03 23.50
CA GLY A 214 -12.77 9.27 24.35
C GLY A 214 -12.03 8.64 25.51
N GLU A 215 -12.71 7.89 26.35
CA GLU A 215 -12.11 7.23 27.51
C GLU A 215 -11.01 6.25 27.12
N ASN A 216 -11.19 5.53 26.01
CA ASN A 216 -10.30 4.47 25.53
C ASN A 216 -9.63 4.78 24.20
N TYR A 217 -9.79 5.97 23.63
CA TYR A 217 -9.15 6.32 22.36
C TYR A 217 -8.82 7.79 22.21
N ARG A 218 -7.88 8.06 21.30
CA ARG A 218 -7.54 9.42 20.85
C ARG A 218 -7.23 9.41 19.35
N LEU A 219 -7.85 10.33 18.61
CA LEU A 219 -7.55 10.60 17.21
C LEU A 219 -6.37 11.57 17.13
N THR A 220 -5.25 11.14 16.57
CA THR A 220 -4.03 11.95 16.53
C THR A 220 -4.04 13.03 15.47
N GLY A 221 -4.94 12.93 14.49
CA GLY A 221 -4.83 13.67 13.26
C GLY A 221 -3.69 13.15 12.37
N PHE A 222 -3.35 13.95 11.35
CA PHE A 222 -2.22 13.64 10.49
C PHE A 222 -0.90 13.92 11.23
N LEU A 223 -0.03 12.93 11.24
CA LEU A 223 1.31 13.00 11.84
C LEU A 223 2.37 13.12 10.74
N ASP A 224 3.47 13.84 11.04
CA ASP A 224 4.68 13.75 10.23
C ASP A 224 5.30 12.34 10.33
N ASP A 225 6.18 11.99 9.37
CA ASP A 225 6.72 10.63 9.27
C ASP A 225 7.45 10.20 10.54
N ASP A 226 8.21 11.06 11.19
CA ASP A 226 8.97 10.72 12.39
C ASP A 226 8.05 10.43 13.58
N LYS A 227 7.09 11.30 13.86
CA LYS A 227 6.09 11.08 14.91
C LYS A 227 5.23 9.86 14.64
N TYR A 228 4.89 9.61 13.38
CA TYR A 228 4.14 8.43 12.98
C TYR A 228 4.90 7.14 13.31
N TRP A 229 6.19 7.05 12.92
CA TRP A 229 7.01 5.89 13.24
C TRP A 229 7.29 5.74 14.74
N GLU A 230 7.51 6.85 15.47
CA GLU A 230 7.64 6.83 16.92
C GLU A 230 6.38 6.28 17.60
N LEU A 231 5.20 6.68 17.11
CA LEU A 231 3.92 6.20 17.63
C LEU A 231 3.78 4.69 17.42
N LEU A 232 4.01 4.21 16.21
CA LEU A 232 3.95 2.78 15.88
C LEU A 232 4.97 1.96 16.70
N ALA A 233 6.20 2.45 16.82
CA ALA A 233 7.26 1.75 17.57
C ALA A 233 6.95 1.67 19.07
N GLY A 234 6.25 2.67 19.62
CA GLY A 234 5.82 2.72 21.02
C GLY A 234 4.62 1.84 21.35
N ALA A 235 3.85 1.40 20.38
CA ALA A 235 2.65 0.58 20.56
C ALA A 235 2.97 -0.84 21.04
N ASP A 236 2.00 -1.48 21.72
CA ASP A 236 2.05 -2.90 22.01
C ASP A 236 1.58 -3.71 20.80
N PHE A 237 0.57 -3.22 20.06
CA PHE A 237 0.06 -3.84 18.83
C PHE A 237 -0.45 -2.81 17.82
N ILE A 238 -0.57 -3.22 16.57
CA ILE A 238 -1.06 -2.38 15.46
C ILE A 238 -2.36 -2.96 14.93
N ILE A 239 -3.27 -2.07 14.50
CA ILE A 239 -4.57 -2.44 13.94
C ILE A 239 -4.67 -1.85 12.54
N ALA A 240 -5.15 -2.66 11.58
CA ALA A 240 -5.37 -2.25 10.20
C ALA A 240 -6.71 -2.78 9.68
N LEU A 241 -7.62 -1.88 9.32
CA LEU A 241 -8.98 -2.23 8.93
C LEU A 241 -9.26 -1.90 7.47
N THR A 242 -9.95 -2.79 6.77
CA THR A 242 -10.50 -2.57 5.44
C THR A 242 -11.67 -3.51 5.15
N THR A 243 -12.60 -3.04 4.36
CA THR A 243 -13.66 -3.89 3.78
C THR A 243 -13.33 -4.36 2.36
N ARG A 244 -12.17 -3.98 1.81
CA ARG A 244 -11.78 -4.28 0.43
C ARG A 244 -10.98 -5.56 0.32
N GLU A 245 -11.42 -6.42 -0.59
CA GLU A 245 -10.59 -7.51 -1.11
C GLU A 245 -9.49 -6.98 -2.05
N TYR A 246 -8.53 -7.83 -2.36
CA TYR A 246 -7.40 -7.58 -3.27
C TYR A 246 -6.46 -6.46 -2.82
N THR A 247 -6.54 -6.08 -1.54
CA THR A 247 -5.74 -4.98 -0.98
C THR A 247 -4.89 -5.47 0.18
N LEU A 248 -3.58 -5.26 0.09
CA LEU A 248 -2.66 -5.36 1.21
C LEU A 248 -2.49 -3.97 1.83
N LEU A 249 -2.57 -3.90 3.16
CA LEU A 249 -2.58 -2.63 3.88
C LEU A 249 -1.16 -2.20 4.25
N SER A 250 -0.84 -0.91 4.06
CA SER A 250 0.47 -0.35 4.45
C SER A 250 0.80 -0.60 5.91
N ALA A 251 -0.20 -0.48 6.80
CA ALA A 251 -0.05 -0.74 8.24
C ALA A 251 0.39 -2.17 8.55
N GLY A 252 -0.05 -3.16 7.75
CA GLY A 252 0.41 -4.53 7.89
C GLY A 252 1.91 -4.69 7.58
N TYR A 253 2.40 -4.01 6.55
CA TYR A 253 3.84 -3.97 6.25
C TYR A 253 4.64 -3.21 7.31
N GLU A 254 4.07 -2.15 7.88
CA GLU A 254 4.68 -1.38 8.96
C GLU A 254 4.74 -2.18 10.27
N ALA A 255 3.69 -2.97 10.56
CA ALA A 255 3.69 -3.92 11.67
C ALA A 255 4.79 -4.99 11.49
N LEU A 256 4.93 -5.57 10.28
CA LEU A 256 6.04 -6.48 9.96
C LEU A 256 7.40 -5.80 10.15
N ALA A 257 7.56 -4.56 9.68
CA ALA A 257 8.81 -3.82 9.81
C ALA A 257 9.25 -3.68 11.28
N LEU A 258 8.29 -3.40 12.16
CA LEU A 258 8.48 -3.20 13.61
C LEU A 258 8.37 -4.50 14.42
N GLU A 259 8.00 -5.62 13.78
CA GLU A 259 7.75 -6.91 14.43
C GLU A 259 6.67 -6.80 15.54
N LYS A 260 5.62 -5.99 15.27
CA LYS A 260 4.52 -5.77 16.20
C LYS A 260 3.38 -6.74 15.95
N PRO A 261 2.73 -7.26 17.00
CA PRO A 261 1.46 -7.95 16.87
C PRO A 261 0.49 -7.14 16.02
N LEU A 262 -0.26 -7.81 15.14
CA LEU A 262 -1.16 -7.17 14.19
C LEU A 262 -2.56 -7.74 14.30
N LEU A 263 -3.54 -6.84 14.51
CA LEU A 263 -4.95 -7.13 14.33
C LEU A 263 -5.39 -6.58 12.97
N ILE A 264 -5.97 -7.42 12.13
CA ILE A 264 -6.26 -7.02 10.74
C ILE A 264 -7.61 -7.56 10.30
N SER A 265 -8.28 -6.84 9.39
CA SER A 265 -9.55 -7.30 8.83
C SER A 265 -9.43 -8.68 8.19
N ASP A 266 -10.46 -9.51 8.39
CA ASP A 266 -10.57 -10.83 7.81
C ASP A 266 -11.00 -10.74 6.34
N THR A 267 -10.04 -10.79 5.42
CA THR A 267 -10.24 -10.90 3.99
C THR A 267 -9.38 -12.01 3.42
N ASP A 268 -9.81 -12.64 2.33
CA ASP A 268 -9.05 -13.72 1.70
C ASP A 268 -7.63 -13.27 1.30
N THR A 269 -7.49 -12.01 0.86
CA THR A 269 -6.21 -11.42 0.49
C THR A 269 -5.25 -11.29 1.67
N LEU A 270 -5.76 -10.87 2.81
CA LEU A 270 -4.95 -10.69 4.02
C LEU A 270 -4.62 -12.05 4.65
N ARG A 271 -5.57 -13.00 4.66
CA ARG A 271 -5.29 -14.38 5.07
C ARG A 271 -4.22 -15.07 4.23
N GLU A 272 -4.27 -14.89 2.90
CA GLU A 272 -3.26 -15.46 2.01
C GLU A 272 -1.85 -14.93 2.31
N TYR A 273 -1.74 -13.64 2.65
CA TYR A 273 -0.45 -13.00 2.88
C TYR A 273 0.10 -13.23 4.30
N PHE A 274 -0.73 -13.01 5.34
CA PHE A 274 -0.31 -13.07 6.74
C PHE A 274 -0.46 -14.45 7.37
N GLN A 275 -1.27 -15.34 6.79
CA GLN A 275 -1.54 -16.68 7.29
C GLN A 275 -1.99 -16.66 8.77
N GLU A 276 -1.55 -17.58 9.60
CA GLU A 276 -1.91 -17.70 11.03
C GLU A 276 -0.99 -16.85 11.95
N ASN A 277 -0.29 -15.85 11.40
CA ASN A 277 0.66 -15.08 12.19
C ASN A 277 0.08 -13.81 12.85
N VAL A 278 -1.20 -13.54 12.61
CA VAL A 278 -1.89 -12.31 13.03
C VAL A 278 -3.28 -12.63 13.58
N GLU A 279 -3.87 -11.71 14.31
CA GLU A 279 -5.27 -11.81 14.75
C GLU A 279 -6.19 -11.21 13.68
N TYR A 280 -7.21 -11.98 13.27
CA TYR A 280 -8.17 -11.55 12.27
C TYR A 280 -9.46 -11.03 12.90
N LEU A 281 -9.85 -9.82 12.50
CA LEU A 281 -11.10 -9.19 12.91
C LEU A 281 -12.18 -9.45 11.85
N ASP A 282 -13.14 -10.33 12.20
CA ASP A 282 -14.27 -10.63 11.32
C ASP A 282 -15.14 -9.40 11.13
N ARG A 283 -15.01 -8.75 9.98
CA ARG A 283 -15.83 -7.64 9.40
C ARG A 283 -16.60 -6.78 10.42
N LEU A 284 -16.05 -6.58 11.63
CA LEU A 284 -16.64 -5.88 12.78
C LEU A 284 -17.93 -6.50 13.34
N THR A 285 -18.26 -7.73 12.98
CA THR A 285 -19.36 -8.48 13.61
C THR A 285 -18.88 -9.34 14.79
N GLY A 286 -17.56 -9.59 14.84
CA GLY A 286 -16.92 -10.29 15.95
C GLY A 286 -16.71 -9.40 17.17
N ASP A 287 -16.41 -10.04 18.30
CA ASP A 287 -16.05 -9.37 19.55
C ASP A 287 -14.60 -8.84 19.46
N ILE A 288 -14.48 -7.55 19.10
CA ILE A 288 -13.17 -6.87 18.99
C ILE A 288 -12.44 -6.89 20.34
N GLY A 289 -13.16 -6.78 21.45
CA GLY A 289 -12.60 -6.83 22.79
C GLY A 289 -11.87 -8.17 23.01
N LYS A 290 -12.53 -9.27 22.67
CA LYS A 290 -11.96 -10.61 22.80
C LYS A 290 -10.72 -10.80 21.89
N SER A 291 -10.76 -10.33 20.66
CA SER A 291 -9.59 -10.38 19.75
C SER A 291 -8.41 -9.58 20.30
N MET A 292 -8.67 -8.42 20.89
CA MET A 292 -7.60 -7.65 21.55
C MET A 292 -7.07 -8.36 22.79
N GLU A 293 -7.92 -8.96 23.60
CA GLU A 293 -7.52 -9.77 24.75
C GLU A 293 -6.65 -10.95 24.34
N ASN A 294 -7.00 -11.68 23.28
CA ASN A 294 -6.17 -12.75 22.72
C ASN A 294 -4.76 -12.27 22.41
N VAL A 295 -4.63 -11.14 21.69
CA VAL A 295 -3.33 -10.57 21.34
C VAL A 295 -2.54 -10.15 22.57
N ILE A 296 -3.20 -9.59 23.60
CA ILE A 296 -2.54 -9.13 24.83
C ILE A 296 -2.04 -10.31 25.65
N VAL A 297 -2.83 -11.39 25.76
CA VAL A 297 -2.45 -12.59 26.51
C VAL A 297 -1.24 -13.27 25.88
N ASP A 298 -1.20 -13.35 24.54
CA ASP A 298 -0.16 -14.05 23.78
C ASP A 298 0.78 -13.08 23.04
N LEU A 299 1.02 -11.88 23.58
CA LEU A 299 1.75 -10.79 22.93
C LEU A 299 3.12 -11.22 22.39
N ASP A 300 3.87 -11.96 23.21
CA ASP A 300 5.22 -12.44 22.84
C ASP A 300 5.17 -13.46 21.70
N ASP A 301 4.12 -14.28 21.63
CA ASP A 301 3.93 -15.28 20.59
C ASP A 301 3.60 -14.61 19.26
N TYR A 302 2.68 -13.65 19.26
CA TYR A 302 2.39 -12.84 18.08
C TYR A 302 3.61 -12.07 17.62
N GLN A 303 4.42 -11.51 18.52
CA GLN A 303 5.66 -10.82 18.16
C GLN A 303 6.68 -11.75 17.52
N ARG A 304 6.85 -12.98 18.07
CA ARG A 304 7.72 -14.00 17.46
C ARG A 304 7.24 -14.40 16.06
N ASN A 305 5.93 -14.62 15.90
CA ASN A 305 5.32 -14.96 14.62
C ASN A 305 5.55 -13.85 13.59
N MET A 306 5.38 -12.59 13.97
CA MET A 306 5.64 -11.45 13.08
C MET A 306 7.12 -11.33 12.70
N SER A 307 8.04 -11.61 13.62
CA SER A 307 9.49 -11.63 13.32
C SER A 307 9.84 -12.73 12.32
N GLN A 308 9.32 -13.94 12.50
CA GLN A 308 9.51 -15.06 11.56
C GLN A 308 8.90 -14.76 10.19
N LEU A 309 7.66 -14.27 10.18
CA LEU A 309 6.97 -13.89 8.94
C LEU A 309 7.74 -12.82 8.16
N LYS A 310 8.29 -11.81 8.85
CA LYS A 310 9.13 -10.77 8.25
C LYS A 310 10.33 -11.37 7.52
N GLN A 311 11.02 -12.34 8.12
CA GLN A 311 12.17 -13.00 7.50
C GLN A 311 11.75 -13.76 6.23
N VAL A 312 10.66 -14.53 6.32
CA VAL A 312 10.10 -15.27 5.17
C VAL A 312 9.71 -14.32 4.04
N LYS A 313 8.94 -13.27 4.36
CA LYS A 313 8.48 -12.31 3.35
C LYS A 313 9.59 -11.51 2.69
N ASN A 314 10.65 -11.17 3.43
CA ASN A 314 11.84 -10.55 2.84
C ASN A 314 12.56 -11.50 1.86
N ALA A 315 12.75 -12.77 2.22
CA ALA A 315 13.38 -13.75 1.35
C ALA A 315 12.54 -14.03 0.08
N GLU A 316 11.21 -14.15 0.23
CA GLU A 316 10.28 -14.26 -0.91
C GLU A 316 10.38 -13.04 -1.83
N TRP A 317 10.40 -11.84 -1.24
CA TRP A 317 10.49 -10.59 -2.00
C TRP A 317 11.81 -10.46 -2.75
N ASP A 318 12.95 -10.80 -2.12
CA ASP A 318 14.27 -10.78 -2.75
C ASP A 318 14.36 -11.78 -3.90
N THR A 319 13.72 -12.94 -3.77
CA THR A 319 13.61 -13.93 -4.86
C THR A 319 12.77 -13.38 -6.01
N LYS A 320 11.63 -12.77 -5.73
CA LYS A 320 10.73 -12.20 -6.74
C LYS A 320 11.39 -11.03 -7.48
N ILE A 321 12.03 -10.09 -6.78
CA ILE A 321 12.69 -8.96 -7.43
C ILE A 321 13.85 -9.39 -8.32
N THR A 322 14.62 -10.42 -7.89
CA THR A 322 15.67 -11.03 -8.72
C THR A 322 15.06 -11.66 -9.96
N GLY A 323 13.95 -12.39 -9.82
CA GLY A 323 13.23 -12.96 -10.96
C GLY A 323 12.69 -11.89 -11.93
N LEU A 324 12.25 -10.73 -11.42
CA LEU A 324 11.84 -9.59 -12.25
C LEU A 324 13.04 -9.02 -13.01
N ILE A 325 14.17 -8.80 -12.33
CA ILE A 325 15.42 -8.30 -12.95
C ILE A 325 15.83 -9.21 -14.11
N ASN A 326 15.86 -10.52 -13.90
CA ASN A 326 16.23 -11.47 -14.95
C ASN A 326 15.27 -11.49 -16.15
N LYS A 327 14.03 -11.00 -16.00
CA LYS A 327 13.06 -10.89 -17.10
C LYS A 327 13.21 -9.58 -17.90
N ILE A 328 13.83 -8.58 -17.34
CA ILE A 328 13.99 -7.25 -17.97
C ILE A 328 15.42 -6.99 -18.46
N VAL A 329 16.36 -7.85 -18.11
CA VAL A 329 17.74 -7.88 -18.61
C VAL A 329 17.85 -8.92 -19.72
#